data_5c903ebc89a310bfead581b9967c9904
#
_entry.id   5c903ebc89a310bfead581b9967c9904
#
_cell.length_a   1.000
_cell.length_b   1.000
_cell.length_c   1.000
_cell.angle_alpha   90.00
_cell.angle_beta   90.00
_cell.angle_gamma   90.00
#
_symmetry.space_group_name_H-M   'P 1'
#
loop_
_entity.id
_entity.type
_entity.pdbx_description
1 polymer ?
#
loop_
_entity_poly.entity_id
_entity_poly.type
_entity_poly.pdbx_seq_one_letter_code
_entity_poly.pdbx_strand_id
1 'polypeptide(L)'
;MRGMLLVALAACLLAGTARASAMISYSWLSYSYSPRDIAYAGGPGELWTEVSGNPFFGTKADFDQLVTGSMYGAHFGPPTKFTTTPGPNARRIFHVRLLFNGTSTDQGTICNGPPEPIQGAPGNSIVLYAAFCQGHDALSFLRAAGDFSGPKDPAFIDFIHDVTMKLFPSQNNELFRNNDSCHQWNC
;
A
#
# COMPACT_ATOMS: atom_id res chain seq x y z
N MET A 1 -66.08 -16.47 23.63
CA MET A 1 -65.26 -15.32 23.18
C MET A 1 -63.82 -15.75 23.22
N ARG A 2 -63.23 -16.04 22.06
CA ARG A 2 -61.84 -16.54 21.93
C ARG A 2 -60.93 -15.39 21.51
N GLY A 3 -60.06 -14.93 22.42
CA GLY A 3 -59.04 -13.95 22.14
C GLY A 3 -57.88 -14.59 21.38
N MET A 4 -57.63 -14.08 20.20
CA MET A 4 -56.55 -14.49 19.33
C MET A 4 -55.30 -13.61 19.63
N LEU A 5 -54.29 -14.23 20.26
CA LEU A 5 -53.01 -13.57 20.54
C LEU A 5 -52.17 -13.62 19.25
N LEU A 6 -51.96 -12.45 18.63
CA LEU A 6 -51.03 -12.26 17.52
C LEU A 6 -49.61 -12.04 18.11
N VAL A 7 -48.75 -13.04 18.00
CA VAL A 7 -47.31 -12.94 18.29
C VAL A 7 -46.63 -12.38 17.03
N ALA A 8 -46.23 -11.12 17.05
CA ALA A 8 -45.42 -10.53 16.00
C ALA A 8 -43.97 -10.94 16.18
N LEU A 9 -43.48 -11.82 15.30
CA LEU A 9 -42.09 -12.26 15.22
C LEU A 9 -41.28 -11.14 14.53
N ALA A 10 -40.62 -10.30 15.30
CA ALA A 10 -39.66 -9.33 14.77
C ALA A 10 -38.37 -10.06 14.38
N ALA A 11 -38.25 -10.42 13.10
CA ALA A 11 -36.98 -10.89 12.53
C ALA A 11 -36.00 -9.72 12.40
N CYS A 12 -35.09 -9.57 13.36
CA CYS A 12 -33.94 -8.71 13.22
C CYS A 12 -33.04 -9.24 12.11
N LEU A 13 -33.15 -8.69 10.91
CA LEU A 13 -32.19 -8.87 9.84
C LEU A 13 -30.88 -8.20 10.27
N LEU A 14 -29.98 -8.97 10.86
CA LEU A 14 -28.58 -8.61 11.00
C LEU A 14 -27.99 -8.60 9.60
N ALA A 15 -28.10 -7.48 8.90
CA ALA A 15 -27.32 -7.21 7.70
C ALA A 15 -25.85 -7.13 8.14
N GLY A 16 -25.18 -8.27 8.12
CA GLY A 16 -23.73 -8.33 8.26
C GLY A 16 -23.13 -7.53 7.11
N THR A 17 -22.59 -6.36 7.40
CA THR A 17 -21.78 -5.62 6.44
C THR A 17 -20.59 -6.51 6.11
N ALA A 18 -20.56 -7.06 4.88
CA ALA A 18 -19.37 -7.70 4.34
C ALA A 18 -18.27 -6.65 4.36
N ARG A 19 -17.32 -6.77 5.31
CA ARG A 19 -16.15 -5.93 5.32
C ARG A 19 -15.32 -6.28 4.09
N ALA A 20 -14.97 -5.27 3.33
CA ALA A 20 -14.01 -5.39 2.25
C ALA A 20 -12.76 -6.11 2.80
N SER A 21 -12.41 -7.23 2.19
CA SER A 21 -11.25 -8.03 2.60
C SER A 21 -10.04 -7.51 1.84
N ALA A 22 -9.26 -6.65 2.46
CA ALA A 22 -7.98 -6.23 1.94
C ALA A 22 -6.88 -7.22 2.37
N MET A 23 -6.01 -7.62 1.45
CA MET A 23 -4.96 -8.61 1.73
C MET A 23 -3.65 -8.23 1.04
N ILE A 24 -2.55 -8.23 1.80
CA ILE A 24 -1.20 -8.20 1.25
C ILE A 24 -0.84 -9.65 0.91
N SER A 25 -0.79 -9.98 -0.38
CA SER A 25 -0.60 -11.34 -0.87
C SER A 25 0.87 -11.74 -1.05
N TYR A 26 1.75 -10.75 -1.18
CA TYR A 26 3.19 -10.94 -1.32
C TYR A 26 3.93 -9.72 -0.77
N SER A 27 5.06 -9.94 -0.12
CA SER A 27 5.99 -8.88 0.26
C SER A 27 7.43 -9.37 0.17
N TRP A 28 8.31 -8.51 -0.29
CA TRP A 28 9.74 -8.76 -0.43
C TRP A 28 10.54 -7.57 0.10
N LEU A 29 11.69 -7.86 0.67
CA LEU A 29 12.58 -6.87 1.25
C LEU A 29 14.01 -7.15 0.78
N SER A 30 14.68 -6.13 0.27
CA SER A 30 16.08 -6.23 -0.14
C SER A 30 17.01 -6.42 1.06
N TYR A 31 18.09 -7.16 0.87
CA TYR A 31 19.17 -7.23 1.88
C TYR A 31 19.80 -5.86 2.15
N SER A 32 19.78 -4.95 1.18
CA SER A 32 20.30 -3.60 1.32
C SER A 32 19.33 -2.64 2.02
N TYR A 33 18.06 -3.03 2.23
CA TYR A 33 17.09 -2.19 2.92
C TYR A 33 17.50 -1.92 4.36
N SER A 34 17.42 -0.66 4.76
CA SER A 34 17.55 -0.23 6.14
C SER A 34 16.36 0.67 6.54
N PRO A 35 15.84 0.55 7.76
CA PRO A 35 14.85 1.51 8.27
C PRO A 35 15.35 2.97 8.27
N ARG A 36 16.66 3.18 8.14
CA ARG A 36 17.26 4.52 7.99
C ARG A 36 17.06 5.10 6.60
N ASP A 37 16.77 4.26 5.59
CA ASP A 37 16.61 4.72 4.22
C ASP A 37 15.38 5.64 4.09
N ILE A 38 14.24 5.29 4.70
CA ILE A 38 13.07 6.17 4.72
C ILE A 38 13.34 7.46 5.51
N ALA A 39 14.06 7.38 6.64
CA ALA A 39 14.42 8.57 7.41
C ALA A 39 15.38 9.48 6.62
N TYR A 40 16.32 8.89 5.88
CA TYR A 40 17.19 9.64 4.99
C TYR A 40 16.41 10.22 3.81
N ALA A 41 15.62 9.42 3.10
CA ALA A 41 14.84 9.83 1.94
C ALA A 41 13.87 10.97 2.27
N GLY A 42 13.12 10.84 3.37
CA GLY A 42 12.18 11.82 3.87
C GLY A 42 12.76 12.96 4.67
N GLY A 43 14.10 12.97 4.91
CA GLY A 43 14.78 14.00 5.72
C GLY A 43 14.52 15.45 5.28
N PRO A 44 14.33 15.76 3.99
CA PRO A 44 13.90 17.08 3.54
C PRO A 44 12.41 17.42 3.85
N GLY A 45 11.67 16.52 4.46
CA GLY A 45 10.25 16.68 4.83
C GLY A 45 9.27 16.09 3.83
N GLU A 46 9.75 15.65 2.66
CA GLU A 46 8.91 15.07 1.61
C GLU A 46 9.61 13.91 0.89
N LEU A 47 8.80 12.95 0.40
CA LEU A 47 9.26 11.81 -0.40
C LEU A 47 8.44 11.74 -1.69
N TRP A 48 9.15 11.71 -2.81
CA TRP A 48 8.54 11.57 -4.11
C TRP A 48 7.77 10.25 -4.21
N THR A 49 6.52 10.34 -4.68
CA THR A 49 5.62 9.20 -4.81
C THR A 49 4.97 9.23 -6.18
N GLU A 50 5.24 8.23 -6.98
CA GLU A 50 4.62 8.03 -8.28
C GLU A 50 3.38 7.15 -8.12
N VAL A 51 2.21 7.70 -8.43
CA VAL A 51 0.95 6.96 -8.42
C VAL A 51 0.52 6.72 -9.86
N SER A 52 0.48 5.46 -10.28
CA SER A 52 0.06 5.05 -11.63
C SER A 52 -1.29 4.35 -11.57
N GLY A 53 -2.19 4.72 -12.48
CA GLY A 53 -3.58 4.24 -12.49
C GLY A 53 -4.49 5.05 -11.57
N ASN A 54 -5.79 4.92 -11.83
CA ASN A 54 -6.88 5.38 -10.98
C ASN A 54 -8.02 4.36 -11.13
N PRO A 55 -8.21 3.47 -10.14
CA PRO A 55 -9.22 2.42 -10.25
C PRO A 55 -10.64 2.92 -10.03
N PHE A 56 -10.82 4.15 -9.58
CA PHE A 56 -12.12 4.74 -9.28
C PHE A 56 -12.54 5.80 -10.29
N PHE A 57 -13.79 6.22 -10.21
CA PHE A 57 -14.27 7.42 -10.90
C PHE A 57 -13.71 8.67 -10.24
N GLY A 58 -13.40 9.69 -11.02
CA GLY A 58 -12.88 10.97 -10.55
C GLY A 58 -11.58 11.35 -11.23
N THR A 59 -11.04 12.51 -10.83
CA THR A 59 -9.80 13.00 -11.43
C THR A 59 -8.59 12.25 -10.87
N LYS A 60 -7.56 12.11 -11.70
CA LYS A 60 -6.29 11.52 -11.28
C LYS A 60 -5.65 12.32 -10.14
N ALA A 61 -5.75 13.65 -10.20
CA ALA A 61 -5.16 14.53 -9.19
C ALA A 61 -5.80 14.35 -7.80
N ASP A 62 -7.14 14.22 -7.74
CA ASP A 62 -7.84 13.97 -6.47
C ASP A 62 -7.47 12.59 -5.90
N PHE A 63 -7.36 11.59 -6.77
CA PHE A 63 -6.94 10.25 -6.37
C PHE A 63 -5.50 10.25 -5.83
N ASP A 64 -4.58 10.90 -6.52
CA ASP A 64 -3.18 11.01 -6.08
C ASP A 64 -3.06 11.70 -4.73
N GLN A 65 -3.80 12.79 -4.54
CA GLN A 65 -3.82 13.51 -3.27
C GLN A 65 -4.38 12.65 -2.13
N LEU A 66 -5.44 11.90 -2.40
CA LEU A 66 -6.03 11.00 -1.41
C LEU A 66 -5.06 9.89 -1.03
N VAL A 67 -4.45 9.21 -2.01
CA VAL A 67 -3.48 8.12 -1.77
C VAL A 67 -2.29 8.64 -0.97
N THR A 68 -1.63 9.71 -1.44
CA THR A 68 -0.46 10.26 -0.76
C THR A 68 -0.78 10.82 0.63
N GLY A 69 -1.99 11.38 0.81
CA GLY A 69 -2.49 11.80 2.12
C GLY A 69 -2.69 10.65 3.09
N SER A 70 -3.21 9.51 2.61
CA SER A 70 -3.43 8.30 3.41
C SER A 70 -2.12 7.60 3.82
N MET A 71 -1.02 7.85 3.11
CA MET A 71 0.30 7.34 3.47
C MET A 71 0.95 8.12 4.62
N TYR A 72 0.50 9.35 4.88
CA TYR A 72 1.09 10.20 5.91
C TYR A 72 0.93 9.58 7.30
N GLY A 73 2.05 9.50 8.05
CA GLY A 73 2.07 8.92 9.39
C GLY A 73 2.02 7.39 9.45
N ALA A 74 1.96 6.71 8.29
CA ALA A 74 1.87 5.25 8.20
C ALA A 74 3.22 4.53 8.18
N HIS A 75 4.30 5.17 8.58
CA HIS A 75 5.64 4.55 8.65
C HIS A 75 6.35 4.92 9.95
N PHE A 76 7.35 4.11 10.31
CA PHE A 76 8.23 4.42 11.44
C PHE A 76 9.30 5.42 11.00
N GLY A 77 9.49 6.49 11.78
CA GLY A 77 10.51 7.50 11.49
C GLY A 77 9.98 8.92 11.55
N PRO A 78 10.77 9.90 11.08
CA PRO A 78 10.36 11.30 11.09
C PRO A 78 9.14 11.52 10.18
N PRO A 79 8.25 12.47 10.53
CA PRO A 79 7.10 12.80 9.68
C PRO A 79 7.55 13.13 8.26
N THR A 80 7.02 12.42 7.28
CA THR A 80 7.36 12.56 5.87
C THR A 80 6.09 12.75 5.07
N LYS A 81 6.02 13.80 4.27
CA LYS A 81 4.95 14.04 3.32
C LYS A 81 5.22 13.24 2.05
N PHE A 82 4.33 12.33 1.69
CA PHE A 82 4.33 11.69 0.38
C PHE A 82 3.70 12.64 -0.65
N THR A 83 4.32 12.79 -1.82
CA THR A 83 3.85 13.76 -2.82
C THR A 83 4.21 13.35 -4.25
N THR A 84 3.30 13.58 -5.19
CA THR A 84 3.55 13.37 -6.62
C THR A 84 4.30 14.55 -7.26
N THR A 85 4.38 15.69 -6.56
CA THR A 85 5.04 16.92 -7.02
C THR A 85 6.11 17.34 -6.03
N PRO A 86 7.25 16.60 -5.96
CA PRO A 86 8.31 16.87 -4.99
C PRO A 86 9.00 18.20 -5.29
N GLY A 87 9.31 18.96 -4.24
CA GLY A 87 10.07 20.19 -4.30
C GLY A 87 11.54 19.97 -4.71
N PRO A 88 12.30 21.05 -4.84
CA PRO A 88 13.69 20.98 -5.32
C PRO A 88 14.65 20.29 -4.34
N ASN A 89 14.30 20.24 -3.06
CA ASN A 89 15.13 19.63 -2.02
C ASN A 89 14.87 18.13 -1.83
N ALA A 90 13.84 17.57 -2.47
CA ALA A 90 13.53 16.15 -2.38
C ALA A 90 14.66 15.28 -2.93
N ARG A 91 14.99 14.21 -2.23
CA ARG A 91 16.01 13.25 -2.65
C ARG A 91 15.45 12.28 -3.68
N ARG A 92 15.36 12.71 -4.93
CA ARG A 92 14.67 12.01 -6.03
C ARG A 92 15.24 10.65 -6.38
N ILE A 93 16.44 10.30 -5.92
CA ILE A 93 16.96 8.94 -6.05
C ILE A 93 16.11 7.94 -5.25
N PHE A 94 15.48 8.41 -4.16
CA PHE A 94 14.51 7.64 -3.40
C PHE A 94 13.11 8.04 -3.80
N HIS A 95 12.29 7.07 -4.13
CA HIS A 95 10.90 7.32 -4.47
C HIS A 95 10.03 6.10 -4.17
N VAL A 96 8.74 6.34 -4.02
CA VAL A 96 7.73 5.28 -3.92
C VAL A 96 7.04 5.13 -5.26
N ARG A 97 6.80 3.90 -5.68
CA ARG A 97 5.94 3.59 -6.83
C ARG A 97 4.73 2.79 -6.40
N LEU A 98 3.56 3.29 -6.80
CA LEU A 98 2.26 2.66 -6.58
C LEU A 98 1.61 2.44 -7.93
N LEU A 99 1.38 1.18 -8.30
CA LEU A 99 0.72 0.81 -9.56
C LEU A 99 -0.63 0.16 -9.25
N PHE A 100 -1.69 0.90 -9.50
CA PHE A 100 -3.07 0.44 -9.34
C PHE A 100 -3.57 -0.22 -10.61
N ASN A 101 -4.06 -1.45 -10.50
CA ASN A 101 -4.62 -2.25 -11.59
C ASN A 101 -3.71 -2.25 -12.84
N GLY A 102 -2.41 -2.37 -12.62
CA GLY A 102 -1.42 -2.44 -13.70
C GLY A 102 -1.15 -3.86 -14.15
N THR A 103 -0.34 -3.97 -15.21
CA THR A 103 0.23 -5.25 -15.62
C THR A 103 1.05 -5.84 -14.47
N SER A 104 1.12 -7.17 -14.38
CA SER A 104 1.94 -7.84 -13.37
C SER A 104 3.38 -7.34 -13.43
N THR A 105 3.93 -6.99 -12.30
CA THR A 105 5.29 -6.51 -12.12
C THR A 105 5.90 -7.16 -10.89
N ASP A 106 7.21 -7.07 -10.74
CA ASP A 106 7.98 -7.61 -9.62
C ASP A 106 9.01 -6.61 -9.08
N GLN A 107 9.74 -7.01 -8.06
CA GLN A 107 10.78 -6.19 -7.44
C GLN A 107 11.93 -5.83 -8.38
N GLY A 108 12.19 -6.61 -9.44
CA GLY A 108 13.27 -6.36 -10.40
C GLY A 108 12.89 -5.34 -11.47
N THR A 109 11.62 -5.08 -11.68
CA THR A 109 11.12 -4.27 -12.81
C THR A 109 10.38 -3.01 -12.39
N ILE A 110 9.69 -3.02 -11.25
CA ILE A 110 8.83 -1.90 -10.83
C ILE A 110 9.56 -0.56 -10.75
N CYS A 111 10.84 -0.55 -10.39
CA CYS A 111 11.63 0.69 -10.26
C CYS A 111 12.28 1.15 -11.57
N ASN A 112 12.17 0.39 -12.68
CA ASN A 112 12.89 0.65 -13.93
C ASN A 112 12.17 1.59 -14.92
N GLY A 113 11.04 2.12 -14.59
CA GLY A 113 10.27 3.03 -15.46
C GLY A 113 8.86 3.22 -14.92
N PRO A 114 8.08 4.15 -15.45
CA PRO A 114 6.69 4.27 -15.05
C PRO A 114 5.96 2.97 -15.46
N PRO A 115 5.43 2.20 -14.49
CA PRO A 115 4.63 1.05 -14.83
C PRO A 115 3.37 1.51 -15.54
N GLU A 116 3.00 0.82 -16.62
CA GLU A 116 1.79 1.17 -17.33
C GLU A 116 0.56 0.61 -16.60
N PRO A 117 -0.37 1.47 -16.20
CA PRO A 117 -1.64 1.00 -15.68
C PRO A 117 -2.42 0.31 -16.80
N ILE A 118 -3.06 -0.81 -16.52
CA ILE A 118 -4.04 -1.37 -17.44
C ILE A 118 -5.20 -0.38 -17.52
N GLN A 119 -5.48 0.10 -18.71
CA GLN A 119 -6.67 0.92 -18.97
C GLN A 119 -7.90 0.01 -18.89
N GLY A 120 -8.44 -0.15 -17.70
CA GLY A 120 -9.68 -0.87 -17.45
C GLY A 120 -10.80 0.07 -17.04
N ALA A 121 -12.03 -0.40 -17.14
CA ALA A 121 -13.15 0.33 -16.56
C ALA A 121 -12.93 0.44 -15.03
N PRO A 122 -13.27 1.58 -14.41
CA PRO A 122 -13.27 1.72 -12.98
C PRO A 122 -14.11 0.61 -12.32
N GLY A 123 -13.60 0.07 -11.23
CA GLY A 123 -14.24 -1.04 -10.53
C GLY A 123 -13.87 -1.05 -9.05
N ASN A 124 -14.55 -1.89 -8.30
CA ASN A 124 -14.36 -2.00 -6.86
C ASN A 124 -13.15 -2.88 -6.50
N SER A 125 -12.77 -3.81 -7.38
CA SER A 125 -11.64 -4.71 -7.15
C SER A 125 -10.32 -4.04 -7.55
N ILE A 126 -9.40 -3.98 -6.62
CA ILE A 126 -8.11 -3.31 -6.78
C ILE A 126 -6.98 -4.31 -6.56
N VAL A 127 -6.02 -4.29 -7.48
CA VAL A 127 -4.70 -4.88 -7.29
C VAL A 127 -3.68 -3.73 -7.24
N LEU A 128 -2.89 -3.69 -6.19
CA LEU A 128 -1.84 -2.70 -5.99
C LEU A 128 -0.48 -3.39 -5.94
N TYR A 129 0.43 -2.94 -6.79
CA TYR A 129 1.86 -3.20 -6.65
C TYR A 129 2.52 -1.95 -6.10
N ALA A 130 3.31 -2.10 -5.05
CA ALA A 130 3.99 -0.99 -4.39
C ALA A 130 5.46 -1.30 -4.19
N ALA A 131 6.33 -0.30 -4.38
CA ALA A 131 7.76 -0.40 -4.13
C ALA A 131 8.31 0.89 -3.54
N PHE A 132 9.29 0.73 -2.66
CA PHE A 132 10.21 1.79 -2.28
C PHE A 132 11.51 1.59 -3.05
N CYS A 133 11.87 2.57 -3.87
CA CYS A 133 12.97 2.49 -4.83
C CYS A 133 14.13 3.38 -4.40
N GLN A 134 15.35 2.91 -4.68
CA GLN A 134 16.56 3.71 -4.73
C GLN A 134 17.12 3.66 -6.16
N GLY A 135 16.90 4.71 -6.94
CA GLY A 135 17.17 4.67 -8.38
C GLY A 135 16.32 3.62 -9.07
N HIS A 136 16.95 2.63 -9.68
CA HIS A 136 16.29 1.53 -10.37
C HIS A 136 16.12 0.26 -9.50
N ASP A 137 16.61 0.29 -8.27
CA ASP A 137 16.58 -0.85 -7.38
C ASP A 137 15.42 -0.75 -6.38
N ALA A 138 14.62 -1.80 -6.25
CA ALA A 138 13.64 -1.88 -5.19
C ALA A 138 14.34 -2.20 -3.85
N LEU A 139 14.09 -1.38 -2.84
CA LEU A 139 14.49 -1.68 -1.46
C LEU A 139 13.41 -2.52 -0.75
N SER A 140 12.15 -2.26 -1.05
CA SER A 140 11.02 -3.08 -0.65
C SER A 140 9.98 -3.14 -1.76
N PHE A 141 9.22 -4.24 -1.78
CA PHE A 141 8.17 -4.47 -2.78
C PHE A 141 7.04 -5.25 -2.14
N LEU A 142 5.80 -4.96 -2.54
CA LEU A 142 4.66 -5.78 -2.16
C LEU A 142 3.58 -5.79 -3.26
N ARG A 143 2.74 -6.83 -3.18
CA ARG A 143 1.48 -6.93 -3.91
C ARG A 143 0.35 -7.06 -2.92
N ALA A 144 -0.66 -6.23 -3.08
CA ALA A 144 -1.86 -6.24 -2.26
C ALA A 144 -3.12 -6.20 -3.15
N ALA A 145 -4.23 -6.67 -2.63
CA ALA A 145 -5.52 -6.62 -3.32
C ALA A 145 -6.66 -6.43 -2.33
N GLY A 146 -7.75 -5.87 -2.81
CA GLY A 146 -8.97 -5.70 -2.01
C GLY A 146 -10.13 -5.18 -2.86
N ASP A 147 -11.33 -5.29 -2.29
CA ASP A 147 -12.55 -4.76 -2.89
C ASP A 147 -13.05 -3.58 -2.05
N PHE A 148 -13.29 -2.44 -2.70
CA PHE A 148 -13.65 -1.20 -2.02
C PHE A 148 -14.81 -0.52 -2.73
N SER A 149 -15.69 0.14 -1.97
CA SER A 149 -16.87 0.82 -2.51
C SER A 149 -16.53 2.13 -3.24
N GLY A 150 -15.33 2.66 -3.04
CA GLY A 150 -14.86 3.90 -3.66
C GLY A 150 -13.63 4.49 -2.98
N PRO A 151 -13.14 5.64 -3.47
CA PRO A 151 -11.91 6.24 -2.95
C PRO A 151 -12.04 6.75 -1.51
N LYS A 152 -13.25 7.07 -1.05
CA LYS A 152 -13.54 7.53 0.32
C LYS A 152 -13.98 6.39 1.26
N ASP A 153 -13.92 5.14 0.81
CA ASP A 153 -14.17 3.99 1.65
C ASP A 153 -13.12 3.96 2.78
N PRO A 154 -13.51 3.95 4.06
CA PRO A 154 -12.55 3.85 5.16
C PRO A 154 -11.64 2.63 5.03
N ALA A 155 -12.15 1.50 4.52
CA ALA A 155 -11.35 0.31 4.28
C ALA A 155 -10.27 0.52 3.21
N PHE A 156 -10.51 1.40 2.21
CA PHE A 156 -9.49 1.77 1.24
C PHE A 156 -8.39 2.64 1.87
N ILE A 157 -8.76 3.58 2.74
CA ILE A 157 -7.80 4.41 3.47
C ILE A 157 -6.92 3.53 4.37
N ASP A 158 -7.53 2.62 5.14
CA ASP A 158 -6.83 1.66 5.99
C ASP A 158 -5.91 0.75 5.16
N PHE A 159 -6.37 0.31 3.98
CA PHE A 159 -5.56 -0.48 3.05
C PHE A 159 -4.29 0.25 2.60
N ILE A 160 -4.39 1.53 2.22
CA ILE A 160 -3.21 2.34 1.84
C ILE A 160 -2.27 2.53 3.03
N HIS A 161 -2.82 2.73 4.23
CA HIS A 161 -2.05 2.83 5.46
C HIS A 161 -1.27 1.53 5.72
N ASP A 162 -1.91 0.36 5.66
CA ASP A 162 -1.30 -0.96 5.89
C ASP A 162 -0.23 -1.28 4.85
N VAL A 163 -0.50 -0.97 3.56
CA VAL A 163 0.47 -1.07 2.47
C VAL A 163 1.70 -0.22 2.77
N THR A 164 1.51 1.01 3.24
CA THR A 164 2.62 1.92 3.56
C THR A 164 3.43 1.39 4.75
N MET A 165 2.79 0.94 5.82
CA MET A 165 3.48 0.33 6.96
C MET A 165 4.30 -0.89 6.55
N LYS A 166 3.76 -1.72 5.66
CA LYS A 166 4.44 -2.92 5.18
C LYS A 166 5.57 -2.60 4.21
N LEU A 167 5.46 -1.50 3.47
CA LEU A 167 6.50 -1.03 2.56
C LEU A 167 7.73 -0.49 3.31
N PHE A 168 7.53 0.06 4.52
CA PHE A 168 8.57 0.63 5.37
C PHE A 168 8.67 -0.09 6.72
N PRO A 169 9.07 -1.38 6.74
CA PRO A 169 9.19 -2.10 8.01
C PRO A 169 10.29 -1.50 8.88
N SER A 170 10.07 -1.48 10.19
CA SER A 170 11.02 -0.96 11.19
C SER A 170 12.26 -1.86 11.37
N GLN A 171 12.21 -3.09 10.86
CA GLN A 171 13.29 -4.07 10.95
C GLN A 171 13.42 -4.82 9.62
N ASN A 172 14.65 -5.11 9.23
CA ASN A 172 14.91 -6.03 8.12
C ASN A 172 15.03 -7.47 8.66
N ASN A 173 13.91 -8.16 8.79
CA ASN A 173 13.87 -9.52 9.30
C ASN A 173 14.57 -10.55 8.38
N GLU A 174 14.82 -10.21 7.12
CA GLU A 174 15.56 -11.09 6.21
C GLU A 174 17.02 -11.24 6.62
N LEU A 175 17.61 -10.22 7.25
CA LEU A 175 18.96 -10.29 7.81
C LEU A 175 19.04 -11.27 9.00
N PHE A 176 17.96 -11.44 9.76
CA PHE A 176 17.92 -12.35 10.90
C PHE A 176 17.64 -13.80 10.48
N ARG A 177 16.88 -14.04 9.41
CA ARG A 177 16.58 -15.39 8.92
C ARG A 177 17.83 -16.12 8.40
N ASN A 178 18.81 -15.40 7.87
CA ASN A 178 20.06 -15.99 7.37
C ASN A 178 21.08 -16.29 8.50
N ASN A 179 20.97 -15.61 9.65
CA ASN A 179 21.81 -15.94 10.80
C ASN A 179 21.38 -17.23 11.50
N ASP A 180 20.09 -17.58 11.47
CA ASP A 180 19.60 -18.82 12.08
C ASP A 180 19.98 -20.07 11.26
N SER A 181 20.25 -19.92 9.98
CA SER A 181 20.69 -21.04 9.13
C SER A 181 22.16 -21.42 9.34
N CYS A 182 22.99 -20.54 9.91
CA CYS A 182 24.38 -20.87 10.25
C CYS A 182 24.52 -21.69 11.55
N HIS A 183 23.48 -21.82 12.37
CA HIS A 183 23.54 -22.58 13.62
C HIS A 183 23.35 -24.11 13.43
N GLN A 184 22.99 -24.58 12.25
CA GLN A 184 22.63 -25.99 12.04
C GLN A 184 23.69 -26.86 11.31
N TRP A 185 24.67 -26.26 10.64
CA TRP A 185 25.76 -26.98 10.00
C TRP A 185 27.06 -26.17 10.09
N ASN A 186 28.01 -26.62 10.92
CA ASN A 186 29.39 -26.15 11.03
C ASN A 186 29.84 -25.21 9.90
N CYS A 187 29.76 -23.87 10.12
CA CYS A 187 30.50 -22.90 9.33
C CYS A 187 31.94 -22.79 9.88
#